data_84d3f2de1b1d4653ad6e95e6139cfdf2
#
_entry.id   84d3f2de1b1d4653ad6e95e6139cfdf2
#
_cell.length_a   1.000
_cell.length_b   1.000
_cell.length_c   1.000
_cell.angle_alpha   90.00
_cell.angle_beta   90.00
_cell.angle_gamma   90.00
#
_symmetry.space_group_name_H-M   'P 1'
#
loop_
_entity.id
_entity.type
_entity.pdbx_description
1 polymer ?
#
loop_
_entity_poly.entity_id
_entity_poly.type
_entity_poly.pdbx_seq_one_letter_code
_entity_poly.pdbx_strand_id
1 'polypeptide(L)'
;MKKIISLILAVLMICATLMAFASCGKKEDTLVMATNAAFPPYEYKEGDSFKGIDVEIAQAIAEKLGKKLEIADVEFGSIIGGVQEGKYDFGMAGMTVTEKRLESVNFSTTYATGIQVIIVADGSAIESLDSIFVFDENGDPTGLQNPEIKVGVQQDTTGDIYCSDDITNWGLNDVEEDGTITTDRVVRYKTGAEAVAALKSGKVDCVIIDNEPAKSFVAANEGIHILEGDNEYAIEDYAICVAKENTALLEQINKALAELTEDGTIGKIIEKYIPTSN
;
A
#
# COMPACT_ATOMS: atom_id res chain seq x y z
N MET A 1 -4.56 26.91 60.74
CA MET A 1 -3.57 26.21 59.89
C MET A 1 -4.15 24.94 59.24
N LYS A 2 -4.71 23.97 60.00
CA LYS A 2 -5.23 22.71 59.38
C LYS A 2 -6.29 22.90 58.34
N LYS A 3 -7.26 23.86 58.49
CA LYS A 3 -8.31 24.14 57.49
C LYS A 3 -7.79 24.79 56.21
N ILE A 4 -6.73 25.59 56.30
CA ILE A 4 -6.12 26.22 55.11
C ILE A 4 -5.33 25.19 54.30
N ILE A 5 -4.63 24.27 54.96
CA ILE A 5 -3.89 23.17 54.34
C ILE A 5 -4.84 22.22 53.59
N SER A 6 -6.00 21.92 54.20
CA SER A 6 -7.06 21.09 53.60
C SER A 6 -7.66 21.73 52.34
N LEU A 7 -7.82 23.07 52.33
CA LEU A 7 -8.34 23.80 51.18
C LEU A 7 -7.32 23.83 50.00
N ILE A 8 -6.04 24.02 50.31
CA ILE A 8 -4.96 23.97 49.31
C ILE A 8 -4.81 22.58 48.70
N LEU A 9 -4.91 21.50 49.47
CA LEU A 9 -4.89 20.13 48.95
C LEU A 9 -6.10 19.83 48.06
N ALA A 10 -7.30 20.33 48.40
CA ALA A 10 -8.49 20.16 47.59
C ALA A 10 -8.39 20.90 46.25
N VAL A 11 -7.83 22.12 46.23
CA VAL A 11 -7.61 22.89 45.01
C VAL A 11 -6.51 22.25 44.13
N LEU A 12 -5.46 21.71 44.73
CA LEU A 12 -4.41 20.96 43.98
C LEU A 12 -4.96 19.65 43.37
N MET A 13 -5.84 18.93 44.04
CA MET A 13 -6.50 17.75 43.45
C MET A 13 -7.45 18.11 42.32
N ILE A 14 -8.19 19.21 42.42
CA ILE A 14 -9.07 19.68 41.32
C ILE A 14 -8.25 20.15 40.13
N CYS A 15 -7.11 20.84 40.34
CA CYS A 15 -6.19 21.18 39.23
C CYS A 15 -5.53 19.96 38.60
N ALA A 16 -5.18 18.91 39.35
CA ALA A 16 -4.62 17.68 38.84
C ALA A 16 -5.63 16.87 38.01
N THR A 17 -6.91 16.90 38.36
CA THR A 17 -7.98 16.26 37.55
C THR A 17 -8.33 17.04 36.29
N LEU A 18 -8.16 18.36 36.28
CA LEU A 18 -8.34 19.17 35.09
C LEU A 18 -7.18 19.06 34.08
N MET A 19 -5.96 18.71 34.54
CA MET A 19 -4.84 18.44 33.64
C MET A 19 -4.83 17.03 33.03
N ALA A 20 -5.60 16.09 33.58
CA ALA A 20 -5.73 14.74 33.04
C ALA A 20 -6.64 14.66 31.79
N PHE A 21 -7.39 15.72 31.46
CA PHE A 21 -8.21 15.83 30.24
C PHE A 21 -7.54 16.60 29.09
N ALA A 22 -6.31 17.05 29.25
CA ALA A 22 -5.48 17.48 28.13
C ALA A 22 -4.80 16.26 27.45
N SER A 23 -5.54 15.14 27.31
CA SER A 23 -5.23 14.11 26.34
C SER A 23 -5.30 14.78 24.97
N CYS A 24 -4.27 14.57 24.16
CA CYS A 24 -4.18 15.01 22.79
C CYS A 24 -5.36 14.39 22.01
N GLY A 25 -6.56 15.00 22.14
CA GLY A 25 -7.77 14.52 21.49
C GLY A 25 -7.63 14.77 20.00
N LYS A 26 -7.63 13.69 19.19
CA LYS A 26 -8.02 13.80 17.79
C LYS A 26 -9.27 14.69 17.76
N LYS A 27 -9.26 15.73 16.92
CA LYS A 27 -10.46 16.55 16.73
C LYS A 27 -11.57 15.62 16.25
N GLU A 28 -12.68 15.49 16.98
CA GLU A 28 -13.80 14.60 16.61
C GLU A 28 -14.28 14.78 15.16
N ASP A 29 -13.99 15.95 14.58
CA ASP A 29 -14.40 16.33 13.23
C ASP A 29 -13.37 16.02 12.12
N THR A 30 -12.28 15.30 12.45
CA THR A 30 -11.19 15.04 11.48
C THR A 30 -10.92 13.53 11.38
N LEU A 31 -10.78 13.03 10.14
CA LEU A 31 -10.26 11.70 9.83
C LEU A 31 -8.81 11.83 9.35
N VAL A 32 -7.93 11.03 9.91
CA VAL A 32 -6.53 10.97 9.51
C VAL A 32 -6.30 9.71 8.68
N MET A 33 -6.02 9.90 7.40
CA MET A 33 -5.64 8.84 6.45
C MET A 33 -4.13 8.68 6.43
N ALA A 34 -3.63 7.46 6.63
CA ALA A 34 -2.25 7.12 6.31
C ALA A 34 -2.15 6.62 4.87
N THR A 35 -1.16 7.10 4.13
CA THR A 35 -0.89 6.70 2.75
C THR A 35 0.61 6.75 2.47
N ASN A 36 1.06 6.20 1.32
CA ASN A 36 2.41 6.38 0.80
C ASN A 36 2.34 7.10 -0.55
N ALA A 37 2.39 8.43 -0.52
CA ALA A 37 2.08 9.29 -1.67
C ALA A 37 3.19 9.30 -2.74
N ALA A 38 3.56 8.11 -3.21
CA ALA A 38 4.54 7.85 -4.28
C ALA A 38 4.07 6.75 -5.25
N PHE A 39 2.75 6.52 -5.33
CA PHE A 39 2.13 5.41 -6.07
C PHE A 39 1.05 5.89 -7.07
N PRO A 40 1.44 6.67 -8.11
CA PRO A 40 0.49 7.15 -9.12
C PRO A 40 -0.11 5.99 -9.91
N PRO A 41 -1.41 6.03 -10.27
CA PRO A 41 -2.34 7.16 -10.12
C PRO A 41 -3.17 7.12 -8.82
N TYR A 42 -2.89 6.22 -7.89
CA TYR A 42 -3.69 6.03 -6.68
C TYR A 42 -3.44 7.12 -5.64
N GLU A 43 -2.18 7.35 -5.25
CA GLU A 43 -1.79 8.39 -4.32
C GLU A 43 -0.38 8.93 -4.65
N TYR A 44 -0.28 10.23 -4.84
CA TYR A 44 0.99 10.90 -5.16
C TYR A 44 0.96 12.38 -4.80
N LYS A 45 2.14 12.97 -4.77
CA LYS A 45 2.29 14.42 -4.57
C LYS A 45 2.42 15.15 -5.89
N GLU A 46 1.69 16.27 -6.01
CA GLU A 46 1.88 17.27 -7.04
C GLU A 46 2.14 18.62 -6.35
N GLY A 47 3.40 19.01 -6.28
CA GLY A 47 3.84 20.11 -5.41
C GLY A 47 3.56 19.79 -3.93
N ASP A 48 2.84 20.68 -3.25
CA ASP A 48 2.45 20.50 -1.85
C ASP A 48 1.10 19.79 -1.67
N SER A 49 0.46 19.37 -2.77
CA SER A 49 -0.87 18.77 -2.75
C SER A 49 -0.81 17.27 -2.95
N PHE A 50 -1.67 16.55 -2.24
CA PHE A 50 -1.94 15.14 -2.48
C PHE A 50 -2.97 14.98 -3.60
N LYS A 51 -2.76 14.02 -4.48
CA LYS A 51 -3.58 13.70 -5.65
C LYS A 51 -3.74 12.19 -5.80
N GLY A 52 -4.72 11.78 -6.58
CA GLY A 52 -4.92 10.40 -6.97
C GLY A 52 -6.28 9.84 -6.57
N ILE A 53 -6.53 8.61 -7.01
CA ILE A 53 -7.79 7.89 -6.81
C ILE A 53 -8.09 7.75 -5.31
N ASP A 54 -7.12 7.29 -4.54
CA ASP A 54 -7.25 7.04 -3.10
C ASP A 54 -7.54 8.35 -2.34
N VAL A 55 -6.83 9.40 -2.71
CA VAL A 55 -7.01 10.72 -2.12
C VAL A 55 -8.42 11.26 -2.36
N GLU A 56 -8.92 11.15 -3.60
CA GLU A 56 -10.25 11.68 -3.95
C GLU A 56 -11.39 10.81 -3.37
N ILE A 57 -11.24 9.48 -3.34
CA ILE A 57 -12.20 8.59 -2.68
C ILE A 57 -12.22 8.86 -1.17
N ALA A 58 -11.06 8.98 -0.52
CA ALA A 58 -10.97 9.30 0.91
C ALA A 58 -11.60 10.65 1.23
N GLN A 59 -11.41 11.66 0.37
CA GLN A 59 -12.04 12.98 0.52
C GLN A 59 -13.57 12.85 0.41
N ALA A 60 -14.08 12.11 -0.57
CA ALA A 60 -15.52 11.89 -0.74
C ALA A 60 -16.13 11.13 0.45
N ILE A 61 -15.42 10.14 1.01
CA ILE A 61 -15.84 9.43 2.22
C ILE A 61 -15.90 10.40 3.41
N ALA A 62 -14.85 11.22 3.63
CA ALA A 62 -14.82 12.19 4.71
C ALA A 62 -15.97 13.19 4.61
N GLU A 63 -16.28 13.70 3.42
CA GLU A 63 -17.42 14.58 3.16
C GLU A 63 -18.77 13.92 3.47
N LYS A 64 -18.98 12.68 3.05
CA LYS A 64 -20.18 11.88 3.40
C LYS A 64 -20.35 11.70 4.91
N LEU A 65 -19.25 11.60 5.64
CA LEU A 65 -19.23 11.46 7.10
C LEU A 65 -19.29 12.82 7.83
N GLY A 66 -19.31 13.95 7.09
CA GLY A 66 -19.30 15.30 7.67
C GLY A 66 -18.00 15.62 8.40
N LYS A 67 -16.88 15.02 8.00
CA LYS A 67 -15.56 15.15 8.61
C LYS A 67 -14.56 15.81 7.66
N LYS A 68 -13.48 16.37 8.21
CA LYS A 68 -12.33 16.83 7.44
C LYS A 68 -11.38 15.66 7.23
N LEU A 69 -10.70 15.63 6.08
CA LEU A 69 -9.61 14.70 5.82
C LEU A 69 -8.27 15.37 6.11
N GLU A 70 -7.44 14.71 6.90
CA GLU A 70 -6.01 14.99 7.02
C GLU A 70 -5.24 13.78 6.47
N ILE A 71 -4.19 14.03 5.66
CA ILE A 71 -3.40 12.97 5.03
C ILE A 71 -2.01 12.94 5.64
N ALA A 72 -1.62 11.77 6.14
CA ALA A 72 -0.29 11.47 6.65
C ALA A 72 0.47 10.62 5.62
N ASP A 73 1.49 11.21 5.00
CA ASP A 73 2.39 10.52 4.07
C ASP A 73 3.49 9.81 4.86
N VAL A 74 3.54 8.49 4.74
CA VAL A 74 4.43 7.62 5.51
C VAL A 74 4.97 6.50 4.64
N GLU A 75 5.99 5.76 5.10
CA GLU A 75 6.45 4.54 4.42
C GLU A 75 5.32 3.50 4.43
N PHE A 76 5.14 2.77 3.31
CA PHE A 76 4.02 1.83 3.11
C PHE A 76 3.93 0.80 4.24
N GLY A 77 5.05 0.18 4.62
CA GLY A 77 5.11 -0.81 5.72
C GLY A 77 4.73 -0.25 7.10
N SER A 78 4.69 1.08 7.26
CA SER A 78 4.31 1.73 8.52
C SER A 78 2.81 1.99 8.66
N ILE A 79 2.03 1.84 7.58
CA ILE A 79 0.61 2.20 7.54
C ILE A 79 -0.19 1.34 8.52
N ILE A 80 -0.12 0.01 8.38
CA ILE A 80 -0.88 -0.94 9.19
C ILE A 80 -0.57 -0.77 10.67
N GLY A 81 0.73 -0.70 11.04
CA GLY A 81 1.13 -0.50 12.43
C GLY A 81 0.59 0.81 13.02
N GLY A 82 0.67 1.90 12.26
CA GLY A 82 0.12 3.19 12.68
C GLY A 82 -1.41 3.21 12.84
N VAL A 83 -2.12 2.45 12.02
CA VAL A 83 -3.59 2.26 12.14
C VAL A 83 -3.92 1.42 13.38
N GLN A 84 -3.20 0.33 13.63
CA GLN A 84 -3.35 -0.49 14.83
C GLN A 84 -3.13 0.29 16.13
N GLU A 85 -2.12 1.14 16.16
CA GLU A 85 -1.79 1.99 17.31
C GLU A 85 -2.76 3.17 17.49
N GLY A 86 -3.71 3.34 16.56
CA GLY A 86 -4.66 4.46 16.57
C GLY A 86 -4.01 5.82 16.28
N LYS A 87 -2.82 5.85 15.70
CA LYS A 87 -2.15 7.06 15.22
C LYS A 87 -2.88 7.64 14.01
N TYR A 88 -3.40 6.78 13.15
CA TYR A 88 -4.23 7.11 12.00
C TYR A 88 -5.60 6.44 12.15
N ASP A 89 -6.64 7.03 11.58
CA ASP A 89 -7.99 6.45 11.64
C ASP A 89 -8.15 5.30 10.67
N PHE A 90 -7.53 5.40 9.50
CA PHE A 90 -7.51 4.38 8.46
C PHE A 90 -6.27 4.51 7.57
N GLY A 91 -5.97 3.44 6.82
CA GLY A 91 -4.95 3.42 5.78
C GLY A 91 -5.58 3.19 4.42
N MET A 92 -5.13 3.94 3.40
CA MET A 92 -5.54 3.79 2.01
C MET A 92 -4.35 4.12 1.10
N ALA A 93 -3.84 3.15 0.38
CA ALA A 93 -2.56 3.22 -0.34
C ALA A 93 -2.44 2.14 -1.42
N GLY A 94 -3.46 1.97 -2.28
CA GLY A 94 -3.50 0.82 -3.20
C GLY A 94 -3.30 -0.50 -2.47
N MET A 95 -3.83 -0.61 -1.24
CA MET A 95 -3.46 -1.69 -0.33
C MET A 95 -4.25 -2.96 -0.61
N THR A 96 -3.57 -4.00 -1.05
CA THR A 96 -4.13 -5.33 -1.30
C THR A 96 -4.57 -6.00 0.01
N VAL A 97 -5.76 -6.59 -0.01
CA VAL A 97 -6.25 -7.45 1.06
C VAL A 97 -5.48 -8.76 1.02
N THR A 98 -4.78 -9.10 2.11
CA THR A 98 -4.11 -10.39 2.28
C THR A 98 -4.47 -11.00 3.64
N GLU A 99 -4.43 -12.34 3.75
CA GLU A 99 -4.72 -13.02 5.02
C GLU A 99 -3.80 -12.53 6.14
N LYS A 100 -2.52 -12.34 5.85
CA LYS A 100 -1.55 -11.83 6.83
C LYS A 100 -1.90 -10.41 7.31
N ARG A 101 -2.32 -9.52 6.41
CA ARG A 101 -2.77 -8.17 6.79
C ARG A 101 -4.07 -8.21 7.58
N LEU A 102 -4.97 -9.14 7.23
CA LEU A 102 -6.22 -9.40 7.96
C LEU A 102 -5.99 -9.88 9.40
N GLU A 103 -4.85 -10.43 9.75
CA GLU A 103 -4.51 -10.73 11.16
C GLU A 103 -4.39 -9.44 11.99
N SER A 104 -3.96 -8.35 11.39
CA SER A 104 -3.60 -7.09 12.04
C SER A 104 -4.70 -6.02 11.97
N VAL A 105 -5.41 -5.94 10.87
CA VAL A 105 -6.44 -4.91 10.59
C VAL A 105 -7.68 -5.53 9.98
N ASN A 106 -8.78 -4.78 9.96
CA ASN A 106 -9.93 -5.09 9.11
C ASN A 106 -9.85 -4.29 7.82
N PHE A 107 -10.45 -4.80 6.76
CA PHE A 107 -10.56 -4.12 5.49
C PHE A 107 -12.00 -3.78 5.14
N SER A 108 -12.17 -2.68 4.41
CA SER A 108 -13.44 -2.31 3.79
C SER A 108 -13.80 -3.27 2.65
N THR A 109 -14.96 -3.05 2.05
CA THR A 109 -15.23 -3.57 0.69
C THR A 109 -14.20 -3.01 -0.28
N THR A 110 -13.89 -3.79 -1.34
CA THR A 110 -12.97 -3.43 -2.41
C THR A 110 -13.46 -2.20 -3.16
N TYR A 111 -12.55 -1.25 -3.45
CA TYR A 111 -12.84 -0.07 -4.26
C TYR A 111 -12.16 -0.05 -5.62
N ALA A 112 -11.08 -0.83 -5.80
CA ALA A 112 -10.33 -1.00 -7.03
C ALA A 112 -9.63 -2.35 -7.05
N THR A 113 -9.07 -2.73 -8.20
CA THR A 113 -8.26 -3.94 -8.37
C THR A 113 -6.92 -3.57 -9.02
N GLY A 114 -5.89 -4.32 -8.69
CA GLY A 114 -4.57 -4.24 -9.29
C GLY A 114 -4.12 -5.59 -9.83
N ILE A 115 -3.05 -5.58 -10.63
CA ILE A 115 -2.38 -6.77 -11.16
C ILE A 115 -0.88 -6.50 -11.06
N GLN A 116 -0.11 -7.45 -10.53
CA GLN A 116 1.35 -7.33 -10.52
C GLN A 116 1.92 -7.57 -11.93
N VAL A 117 2.80 -6.70 -12.38
CA VAL A 117 3.46 -6.77 -13.69
C VAL A 117 4.97 -6.59 -13.58
N ILE A 118 5.67 -6.93 -14.66
CA ILE A 118 7.14 -6.83 -14.73
C ILE A 118 7.52 -5.65 -15.62
N ILE A 119 8.37 -4.76 -15.11
CA ILE A 119 9.04 -3.71 -15.89
C ILE A 119 10.47 -4.15 -16.16
N VAL A 120 10.90 -4.04 -17.39
CA VAL A 120 12.28 -4.33 -17.83
C VAL A 120 12.88 -3.15 -18.58
N ALA A 121 14.22 -3.12 -18.70
CA ALA A 121 14.91 -2.19 -19.59
C ALA A 121 14.78 -2.62 -21.05
N ASP A 122 14.80 -1.66 -21.97
CA ASP A 122 14.83 -1.96 -23.40
C ASP A 122 16.07 -2.80 -23.76
N GLY A 123 15.84 -3.90 -24.49
CA GLY A 123 16.89 -4.86 -24.81
C GLY A 123 17.25 -5.82 -23.67
N SER A 124 16.45 -5.90 -22.63
CA SER A 124 16.56 -6.95 -21.60
C SER A 124 16.46 -8.34 -22.21
N ALA A 125 17.15 -9.31 -21.63
CA ALA A 125 16.98 -10.73 -21.96
C ALA A 125 15.73 -11.35 -21.32
N ILE A 126 15.08 -10.63 -20.41
CA ILE A 126 13.81 -11.04 -19.80
C ILE A 126 12.70 -10.58 -20.72
N GLU A 127 12.07 -11.53 -21.42
CA GLU A 127 11.01 -11.29 -22.41
C GLU A 127 9.64 -11.82 -21.92
N SER A 128 9.65 -12.69 -20.90
CA SER A 128 8.45 -13.30 -20.29
C SER A 128 8.79 -13.87 -18.91
N LEU A 129 7.78 -14.36 -18.18
CA LEU A 129 7.99 -15.16 -16.96
C LEU A 129 8.86 -16.39 -17.22
N ASP A 130 8.69 -17.05 -18.38
CA ASP A 130 9.51 -18.20 -18.78
C ASP A 130 11.00 -17.85 -18.93
N SER A 131 11.32 -16.58 -19.18
CA SER A 131 12.71 -16.12 -19.20
C SER A 131 13.35 -16.04 -17.83
N ILE A 132 12.55 -16.07 -16.77
CA ILE A 132 13.01 -16.01 -15.38
C ILE A 132 13.17 -17.43 -14.80
N PHE A 133 12.21 -18.31 -15.02
CA PHE A 133 12.11 -19.60 -14.37
C PHE A 133 12.57 -20.76 -15.27
N VAL A 134 13.04 -21.83 -14.62
CA VAL A 134 13.21 -23.17 -15.21
C VAL A 134 12.06 -24.03 -14.71
N PHE A 135 11.37 -24.72 -15.63
CA PHE A 135 10.19 -25.52 -15.33
C PHE A 135 10.49 -27.01 -15.42
N ASP A 136 9.74 -27.81 -14.67
CA ASP A 136 9.67 -29.26 -14.83
C ASP A 136 8.68 -29.66 -15.95
N GLU A 137 8.44 -30.98 -16.09
CA GLU A 137 7.51 -31.55 -17.08
C GLU A 137 6.03 -31.21 -16.80
N ASN A 138 5.69 -30.77 -15.59
CA ASN A 138 4.34 -30.39 -15.18
C ASN A 138 4.08 -28.89 -15.35
N GLY A 139 5.14 -28.10 -15.62
CA GLY A 139 5.10 -26.64 -15.68
C GLY A 139 5.32 -25.97 -14.33
N ASP A 140 5.81 -26.68 -13.32
CA ASP A 140 6.13 -26.11 -12.01
C ASP A 140 7.55 -25.54 -12.00
N PRO A 141 7.80 -24.37 -11.39
CA PRO A 141 9.11 -23.76 -11.34
C PRO A 141 10.04 -24.58 -10.43
N THR A 142 11.25 -24.86 -10.92
CA THR A 142 12.27 -25.67 -10.23
C THR A 142 13.60 -24.97 -10.06
N GLY A 143 13.76 -23.79 -10.65
CA GLY A 143 14.97 -23.00 -10.60
C GLY A 143 14.83 -21.71 -11.40
N LEU A 144 15.92 -20.96 -11.51
CA LEU A 144 16.00 -19.73 -12.28
C LEU A 144 16.92 -19.88 -13.48
N GLN A 145 16.54 -19.31 -14.63
CA GLN A 145 17.38 -19.23 -15.83
C GLN A 145 18.68 -18.45 -15.56
N ASN A 146 18.57 -17.38 -14.78
CA ASN A 146 19.69 -16.62 -14.25
C ASN A 146 19.70 -16.67 -12.73
N PRO A 147 20.54 -17.50 -12.08
CA PRO A 147 20.63 -17.58 -10.61
C PRO A 147 21.08 -16.28 -9.93
N GLU A 148 21.71 -15.37 -10.66
CA GLU A 148 22.20 -14.08 -10.16
C GLU A 148 21.20 -12.93 -10.41
N ILE A 149 19.99 -13.24 -10.88
CA ILE A 149 18.94 -12.23 -11.14
C ILE A 149 18.70 -11.38 -9.90
N LYS A 150 18.50 -10.07 -10.11
CA LYS A 150 18.11 -9.13 -9.08
C LYS A 150 16.80 -8.46 -9.47
N VAL A 151 15.82 -8.56 -8.59
CA VAL A 151 14.48 -7.98 -8.81
C VAL A 151 14.25 -6.83 -7.85
N GLY A 152 13.93 -5.66 -8.41
CA GLY A 152 13.57 -4.48 -7.64
C GLY A 152 12.09 -4.51 -7.26
N VAL A 153 11.77 -4.24 -6.00
CA VAL A 153 10.40 -4.14 -5.50
C VAL A 153 10.25 -2.94 -4.57
N GLN A 154 9.03 -2.46 -4.39
CA GLN A 154 8.75 -1.59 -3.25
C GLN A 154 8.55 -2.45 -2.01
N GLN A 155 9.26 -2.11 -0.93
CA GLN A 155 9.28 -2.86 0.32
C GLN A 155 7.87 -2.99 0.93
N ASP A 156 7.57 -4.17 1.49
CA ASP A 156 6.35 -4.53 2.21
C ASP A 156 5.06 -4.54 1.33
N THR A 157 5.18 -4.35 0.01
CA THR A 157 4.07 -4.55 -0.94
C THR A 157 3.85 -6.02 -1.26
N THR A 158 2.78 -6.34 -1.98
CA THR A 158 2.52 -7.70 -2.47
C THR A 158 3.56 -8.15 -3.49
N GLY A 159 4.08 -7.24 -4.33
CA GLY A 159 5.21 -7.53 -5.20
C GLY A 159 6.46 -7.99 -4.43
N ASP A 160 6.77 -7.36 -3.29
CA ASP A 160 7.86 -7.84 -2.40
C ASP A 160 7.52 -9.21 -1.79
N ILE A 161 6.29 -9.40 -1.32
CA ILE A 161 5.87 -10.67 -0.70
C ILE A 161 6.00 -11.83 -1.70
N TYR A 162 5.47 -11.69 -2.91
CA TYR A 162 5.51 -12.75 -3.93
C TYR A 162 6.95 -13.04 -4.37
N CYS A 163 7.74 -12.01 -4.66
CA CYS A 163 9.13 -12.21 -5.06
C CYS A 163 10.00 -12.82 -3.96
N SER A 164 9.65 -12.60 -2.70
CA SER A 164 10.43 -13.06 -1.55
C SER A 164 10.19 -14.53 -1.17
N ASP A 165 9.20 -15.16 -1.77
CA ASP A 165 8.87 -16.57 -1.53
C ASP A 165 9.89 -17.50 -2.22
N ASP A 166 9.78 -18.80 -1.93
CA ASP A 166 10.59 -19.85 -2.54
C ASP A 166 10.31 -19.99 -4.04
N ILE A 167 11.33 -20.37 -4.79
CA ILE A 167 11.24 -20.58 -6.25
C ILE A 167 10.12 -21.58 -6.59
N THR A 168 9.94 -22.62 -5.80
CA THR A 168 8.88 -23.62 -6.02
C THR A 168 7.47 -23.07 -5.78
N ASN A 169 7.36 -21.91 -5.15
CA ASN A 169 6.12 -21.14 -4.96
C ASN A 169 6.06 -19.89 -5.85
N TRP A 170 6.78 -19.89 -7.00
CA TRP A 170 6.87 -18.74 -7.91
C TRP A 170 7.55 -17.51 -7.33
N GLY A 171 8.22 -17.64 -6.18
CA GLY A 171 9.12 -16.62 -5.66
C GLY A 171 10.50 -16.68 -6.34
N LEU A 172 11.43 -15.90 -5.85
CA LEU A 172 12.76 -15.75 -6.47
C LEU A 172 13.90 -16.10 -5.52
N ASN A 173 13.58 -16.56 -4.31
CA ASN A 173 14.56 -16.89 -3.30
C ASN A 173 14.72 -18.40 -3.15
N ASP A 174 15.89 -18.81 -2.70
CA ASP A 174 16.09 -20.17 -2.20
C ASP A 174 15.76 -20.17 -0.70
N VAL A 175 14.72 -20.89 -0.30
CA VAL A 175 14.22 -20.93 1.08
C VAL A 175 14.29 -22.37 1.61
N GLU A 176 14.94 -22.54 2.76
CA GLU A 176 15.02 -23.84 3.46
C GLU A 176 13.67 -24.20 4.13
N GLU A 177 13.45 -25.47 4.48
CA GLU A 177 12.22 -25.94 5.11
C GLU A 177 11.85 -25.19 6.42
N ASP A 178 12.84 -24.61 7.10
CA ASP A 178 12.63 -23.83 8.32
C ASP A 178 12.31 -22.33 8.04
N GLY A 179 12.22 -21.95 6.76
CA GLY A 179 11.95 -20.58 6.32
C GLY A 179 13.20 -19.71 6.20
N THR A 180 14.40 -20.27 6.33
CA THR A 180 15.66 -19.53 6.16
C THR A 180 15.89 -19.22 4.68
N ILE A 181 16.01 -17.95 4.33
CA ILE A 181 16.40 -17.52 2.98
C ILE A 181 17.91 -17.69 2.84
N THR A 182 18.34 -18.54 1.91
CA THR A 182 19.76 -18.80 1.64
C THR A 182 20.31 -17.95 0.49
N THR A 183 19.45 -17.51 -0.42
CA THR A 183 19.80 -16.59 -1.50
C THR A 183 18.67 -15.55 -1.66
N ASP A 184 18.92 -14.29 -1.25
CA ASP A 184 17.96 -13.20 -1.42
C ASP A 184 18.29 -12.42 -2.71
N ARG A 185 17.39 -12.55 -3.69
CA ARG A 185 17.48 -11.88 -5.00
C ARG A 185 16.60 -10.64 -5.08
N VAL A 186 15.86 -10.35 -4.04
CA VAL A 186 14.91 -9.24 -3.98
C VAL A 186 15.56 -7.99 -3.39
N VAL A 187 15.63 -6.94 -4.18
CA VAL A 187 16.19 -5.65 -3.77
C VAL A 187 15.05 -4.68 -3.45
N ARG A 188 14.92 -4.38 -2.17
CA ARG A 188 13.79 -3.60 -1.62
C ARG A 188 14.09 -2.12 -1.62
N TYR A 189 13.17 -1.33 -2.15
CA TYR A 189 13.22 0.13 -2.21
C TYR A 189 12.05 0.73 -1.43
N LYS A 190 12.19 1.97 -0.96
CA LYS A 190 11.11 2.66 -0.24
C LYS A 190 9.92 3.01 -1.14
N THR A 191 10.18 3.24 -2.42
CA THR A 191 9.17 3.61 -3.41
C THR A 191 9.38 2.87 -4.73
N GLY A 192 8.30 2.70 -5.51
CA GLY A 192 8.38 2.15 -6.86
C GLY A 192 9.29 2.98 -7.78
N ALA A 193 9.29 4.31 -7.62
CA ALA A 193 10.16 5.19 -8.39
C ALA A 193 11.66 4.92 -8.14
N GLU A 194 12.06 4.60 -6.89
CA GLU A 194 13.44 4.20 -6.57
C GLU A 194 13.80 2.85 -7.21
N ALA A 195 12.88 1.87 -7.21
CA ALA A 195 13.07 0.59 -7.88
C ALA A 195 13.27 0.78 -9.40
N VAL A 196 12.44 1.61 -10.05
CA VAL A 196 12.58 1.96 -11.48
C VAL A 196 13.90 2.69 -11.77
N ALA A 197 14.33 3.59 -10.89
CA ALA A 197 15.64 4.25 -11.05
C ALA A 197 16.81 3.24 -10.93
N ALA A 198 16.67 2.23 -10.08
CA ALA A 198 17.64 1.15 -9.96
C ALA A 198 17.68 0.27 -11.23
N LEU A 199 16.53 -0.06 -11.82
CA LEU A 199 16.44 -0.75 -13.12
C LEU A 199 17.17 0.03 -14.21
N LYS A 200 16.86 1.31 -14.36
CA LYS A 200 17.52 2.18 -15.35
C LYS A 200 19.03 2.30 -15.18
N SER A 201 19.53 2.13 -13.97
CA SER A 201 20.97 2.16 -13.68
C SER A 201 21.63 0.77 -13.71
N GLY A 202 20.90 -0.29 -14.06
CA GLY A 202 21.39 -1.66 -14.12
C GLY A 202 21.76 -2.28 -12.77
N LYS A 203 21.15 -1.80 -11.68
CA LYS A 203 21.33 -2.36 -10.33
C LYS A 203 20.40 -3.54 -10.08
N VAL A 204 19.28 -3.60 -10.79
CA VAL A 204 18.34 -4.72 -10.84
C VAL A 204 18.01 -5.03 -12.29
N ASP A 205 17.61 -6.26 -12.58
CA ASP A 205 17.33 -6.76 -13.92
C ASP A 205 15.88 -6.50 -14.36
N CYS A 206 14.96 -6.46 -13.39
CA CYS A 206 13.57 -6.09 -13.58
C CYS A 206 12.98 -5.46 -12.31
N VAL A 207 11.76 -4.91 -12.43
CA VAL A 207 10.96 -4.41 -11.31
C VAL A 207 9.59 -5.08 -11.36
N ILE A 208 9.11 -5.56 -10.22
CA ILE A 208 7.75 -6.09 -10.06
C ILE A 208 6.95 -5.10 -9.24
N ILE A 209 5.82 -4.68 -9.79
CA ILE A 209 4.93 -3.66 -9.24
C ILE A 209 3.56 -3.74 -9.90
N ASP A 210 2.57 -3.11 -9.29
CA ASP A 210 1.20 -3.02 -9.80
C ASP A 210 1.10 -2.31 -11.16
N ASN A 211 0.20 -2.77 -12.01
CA ASN A 211 0.06 -2.39 -13.41
C ASN A 211 -0.15 -0.88 -13.65
N GLU A 212 -1.02 -0.22 -12.89
CA GLU A 212 -1.27 1.21 -13.12
C GLU A 212 -0.11 2.11 -12.69
N PRO A 213 0.55 1.88 -11.53
CA PRO A 213 1.84 2.50 -11.22
C PRO A 213 2.91 2.19 -12.25
N ALA A 214 3.03 0.95 -12.72
CA ALA A 214 3.97 0.58 -13.77
C ALA A 214 3.76 1.41 -15.04
N LYS A 215 2.51 1.55 -15.53
CA LYS A 215 2.17 2.41 -16.68
C LYS A 215 2.59 3.85 -16.45
N SER A 216 2.35 4.38 -15.24
CA SER A 216 2.72 5.74 -14.87
C SER A 216 4.24 5.93 -14.89
N PHE A 217 5.00 4.98 -14.36
CA PHE A 217 6.46 5.03 -14.37
C PHE A 217 7.05 4.87 -15.76
N VAL A 218 6.53 3.95 -16.58
CA VAL A 218 6.98 3.77 -17.97
C VAL A 218 6.67 5.00 -18.80
N ALA A 219 5.50 5.61 -18.66
CA ALA A 219 5.16 6.85 -19.36
C ALA A 219 6.09 8.03 -19.00
N ALA A 220 6.62 8.05 -17.77
CA ALA A 220 7.54 9.09 -17.30
C ALA A 220 9.02 8.80 -17.57
N ASN A 221 9.36 7.61 -18.08
CA ASN A 221 10.74 7.16 -18.22
C ASN A 221 10.98 6.46 -19.57
N GLU A 222 11.88 7.00 -20.38
CA GLU A 222 12.34 6.32 -21.59
C GLU A 222 13.30 5.17 -21.27
N GLY A 223 13.35 4.17 -22.17
CA GLY A 223 14.29 3.04 -22.09
C GLY A 223 13.84 1.90 -21.18
N ILE A 224 12.57 1.88 -20.80
CA ILE A 224 11.94 0.79 -20.05
C ILE A 224 10.53 0.52 -20.59
N HIS A 225 10.05 -0.71 -20.42
CA HIS A 225 8.67 -1.09 -20.78
C HIS A 225 8.13 -2.16 -19.84
N ILE A 226 6.81 -2.33 -19.86
CA ILE A 226 6.12 -3.43 -19.17
C ILE A 226 6.13 -4.63 -20.12
N LEU A 227 6.43 -5.82 -19.61
CA LEU A 227 6.31 -7.05 -20.39
C LEU A 227 4.85 -7.30 -20.76
N GLU A 228 4.61 -7.58 -22.05
CA GLU A 228 3.26 -7.90 -22.57
C GLU A 228 2.99 -9.40 -22.47
N GLY A 229 1.70 -9.78 -22.45
CA GLY A 229 1.23 -11.17 -22.48
C GLY A 229 0.84 -11.72 -21.12
N ASP A 230 0.95 -13.04 -20.94
CA ASP A 230 0.53 -13.76 -19.73
C ASP A 230 1.55 -13.59 -18.57
N ASN A 231 2.05 -12.37 -18.37
CA ASN A 231 3.00 -12.02 -17.32
C ASN A 231 2.30 -11.40 -16.09
N GLU A 232 1.04 -11.75 -15.88
CA GLU A 232 0.23 -11.29 -14.75
C GLU A 232 0.39 -12.26 -13.58
N TYR A 233 0.92 -11.77 -12.45
CA TYR A 233 1.13 -12.63 -11.28
C TYR A 233 -0.17 -12.92 -10.52
N ALA A 234 -0.95 -11.89 -10.19
CA ALA A 234 -2.16 -12.04 -9.41
C ALA A 234 -3.09 -10.84 -9.59
N ILE A 235 -4.39 -11.09 -9.55
CA ILE A 235 -5.40 -10.05 -9.40
C ILE A 235 -5.54 -9.75 -7.91
N GLU A 236 -5.47 -8.50 -7.55
CA GLU A 236 -5.44 -8.01 -6.18
C GLU A 236 -6.60 -7.07 -5.91
N ASP A 237 -7.25 -7.26 -4.77
CA ASP A 237 -8.33 -6.39 -4.30
C ASP A 237 -7.78 -5.29 -3.41
N TYR A 238 -7.96 -4.02 -3.80
CA TYR A 238 -7.59 -2.86 -2.99
C TYR A 238 -8.72 -2.44 -2.08
N ALA A 239 -8.40 -2.30 -0.78
CA ALA A 239 -9.36 -1.90 0.22
C ALA A 239 -8.74 -0.99 1.29
N ILE A 240 -9.60 -0.30 2.04
CA ILE A 240 -9.23 0.61 3.11
C ILE A 240 -9.03 -0.19 4.39
N CYS A 241 -7.87 -0.10 5.02
CA CYS A 241 -7.60 -0.77 6.28
C CYS A 241 -7.98 0.10 7.49
N VAL A 242 -8.59 -0.53 8.50
CA VAL A 242 -9.04 0.09 9.76
C VAL A 242 -8.64 -0.80 10.92
N ALA A 243 -8.34 -0.22 12.09
CA ALA A 243 -8.02 -1.00 13.29
C ALA A 243 -9.12 -2.01 13.63
N LYS A 244 -8.72 -3.19 14.12
CA LYS A 244 -9.64 -4.31 14.46
C LYS A 244 -10.80 -3.88 15.36
N GLU A 245 -10.52 -3.01 16.31
CA GLU A 245 -11.47 -2.56 17.32
C GLU A 245 -12.39 -1.45 16.79
N ASN A 246 -12.04 -0.78 15.69
CA ASN A 246 -12.80 0.35 15.16
C ASN A 246 -13.85 -0.10 14.12
N THR A 247 -14.67 -1.07 14.49
CA THR A 247 -15.73 -1.62 13.62
C THR A 247 -16.78 -0.56 13.22
N ALA A 248 -17.04 0.42 14.11
CA ALA A 248 -17.97 1.50 13.82
C ALA A 248 -17.49 2.39 12.65
N LEU A 249 -16.20 2.70 12.58
CA LEU A 249 -15.63 3.45 11.44
C LEU A 249 -15.66 2.60 10.17
N LEU A 250 -15.34 1.31 10.27
CA LEU A 250 -15.42 0.39 9.14
C LEU A 250 -16.81 0.33 8.51
N GLU A 251 -17.87 0.23 9.36
CA GLU A 251 -19.26 0.24 8.90
C GLU A 251 -19.61 1.56 8.21
N GLN A 252 -19.15 2.70 8.74
CA GLN A 252 -19.36 4.01 8.12
C GLN A 252 -18.64 4.13 6.78
N ILE A 253 -17.39 3.67 6.67
CA ILE A 253 -16.62 3.64 5.43
C ILE A 253 -17.31 2.76 4.39
N ASN A 254 -17.70 1.54 4.75
CA ASN A 254 -18.38 0.62 3.84
C ASN A 254 -19.72 1.19 3.32
N LYS A 255 -20.48 1.85 4.20
CA LYS A 255 -21.71 2.53 3.80
C LYS A 255 -21.41 3.67 2.83
N ALA A 256 -20.42 4.49 3.11
CA ALA A 256 -20.01 5.60 2.24
C ALA A 256 -19.52 5.08 0.87
N LEU A 257 -18.70 4.02 0.85
CA LEU A 257 -18.23 3.38 -0.39
C LEU A 257 -19.41 2.85 -1.23
N ALA A 258 -20.37 2.17 -0.59
CA ALA A 258 -21.56 1.66 -1.29
C ALA A 258 -22.37 2.81 -1.94
N GLU A 259 -22.63 3.90 -1.20
CA GLU A 259 -23.34 5.06 -1.71
C GLU A 259 -22.58 5.78 -2.84
N LEU A 260 -21.24 5.93 -2.72
CA LEU A 260 -20.39 6.55 -3.73
C LEU A 260 -20.23 5.67 -4.99
N THR A 261 -20.36 4.37 -4.84
CA THR A 261 -20.42 3.43 -5.97
C THR A 261 -21.75 3.53 -6.69
N GLU A 262 -22.85 3.53 -5.94
CA GLU A 262 -24.21 3.59 -6.48
C GLU A 262 -24.48 4.91 -7.24
N ASP A 263 -24.01 6.04 -6.73
CA ASP A 263 -24.16 7.36 -7.38
C ASP A 263 -23.13 7.62 -8.49
N GLY A 264 -22.22 6.66 -8.75
CA GLY A 264 -21.21 6.69 -9.80
C GLY A 264 -19.99 7.60 -9.51
N THR A 265 -19.86 8.10 -8.29
CA THR A 265 -18.73 8.97 -7.91
C THR A 265 -17.39 8.22 -7.98
N ILE A 266 -17.30 6.99 -7.44
CA ILE A 266 -16.07 6.18 -7.50
C ILE A 266 -15.69 5.90 -8.95
N GLY A 267 -16.65 5.50 -9.81
CA GLY A 267 -16.38 5.25 -11.22
C GLY A 267 -15.82 6.48 -11.94
N LYS A 268 -16.37 7.67 -11.69
CA LYS A 268 -15.88 8.93 -12.27
C LYS A 268 -14.45 9.30 -11.76
N ILE A 269 -14.16 9.05 -10.49
CA ILE A 269 -12.83 9.26 -9.95
C ILE A 269 -11.83 8.33 -10.64
N ILE A 270 -12.14 7.03 -10.74
CA ILE A 270 -11.27 6.07 -11.40
C ILE A 270 -11.06 6.45 -12.88
N GLU A 271 -12.12 6.74 -13.63
CA GLU A 271 -12.07 7.11 -15.05
C GLU A 271 -11.23 8.37 -15.30
N LYS A 272 -11.23 9.32 -14.36
CA LYS A 272 -10.42 10.55 -14.43
C LYS A 272 -8.92 10.26 -14.47
N TYR A 273 -8.46 9.23 -13.75
CA TYR A 273 -7.05 8.87 -13.62
C TYR A 273 -6.64 7.69 -14.51
N ILE A 274 -7.57 6.77 -14.76
CA ILE A 274 -7.40 5.57 -15.58
C ILE A 274 -8.50 5.58 -16.65
N PRO A 275 -8.31 6.37 -17.74
CA PRO A 275 -9.30 6.43 -18.80
C PRO A 275 -9.47 5.05 -19.46
N THR A 276 -10.71 4.58 -19.60
CA THR A 276 -11.00 3.41 -20.42
C THR A 276 -10.66 3.73 -21.86
N SER A 277 -9.71 2.98 -22.44
CA SER A 277 -9.38 3.08 -23.87
C SER A 277 -10.61 2.69 -24.68
N ASN A 278 -11.15 3.64 -25.46
CA ASN A 278 -12.21 3.41 -26.44
C ASN A 278 -11.67 2.63 -27.64
#